data_94036c6bbd78e54eb630f2cfcc13f23e
#
_entry.id   94036c6bbd78e54eb630f2cfcc13f23e
#
_cell.length_a   1.000
_cell.length_b   1.000
_cell.length_c   1.000
_cell.angle_alpha   90.00
_cell.angle_beta   90.00
_cell.angle_gamma   90.00
#
_symmetry.space_group_name_H-M   'P 1'
#
loop_
_entity.id
_entity.type
_entity.pdbx_description
1 polymer ?
#
loop_
_entity_poly.entity_id
_entity_poly.type
_entity_poly.pdbx_seq_one_letter_code
_entity_poly.pdbx_strand_id
1 'polypeptide(L)'
;MRIPSYGYRGRSRSRGGLGGRLPIIGLVILGLAFYWFSNQKTGITGRNQMITMSVEDEVRLGDQSYAQILRSENVLCDRGATSCPADAGEIVNVIELIGEDIADAAVDWEQDLVAEGRIPSWGTLADKFDWEFKVIQSDTPNAFCLPGGKVAFYTGILPTAQNRNGIAVIMGHEVGHALARHGAERMSQQKVMQLGQVAVGASMSGSDAGTQRMVMGAFGMGAQVGVLLPFSRSHESEADMIGLELLTRACYDPREAPELWRRMAQLGGGQRQPEMLSTHPDPEARAADFEKVMPHYIEMYERKCGPLPAR
;
A
#
# COMPACT_ATOMS: atom_id res chain seq x y z
N MET A 1 33.69 -67.79 40.13
CA MET A 1 33.50 -66.35 39.96
C MET A 1 33.13 -66.08 38.52
N ARG A 2 31.83 -65.75 38.23
CA ARG A 2 31.33 -65.49 36.86
C ARG A 2 31.12 -64.05 36.72
N ILE A 3 31.74 -63.43 35.70
CA ILE A 3 31.62 -62.02 35.37
C ILE A 3 30.37 -61.85 34.45
N PRO A 4 29.45 -60.90 34.70
CA PRO A 4 28.32 -60.69 33.82
C PRO A 4 28.73 -59.83 32.60
N SER A 5 28.33 -60.30 31.41
CA SER A 5 28.49 -59.56 30.16
C SER A 5 27.45 -58.46 30.04
N TYR A 6 27.91 -57.23 29.93
CA TYR A 6 27.08 -56.08 29.61
C TYR A 6 26.78 -56.09 28.12
N GLY A 7 25.54 -56.27 27.76
CA GLY A 7 25.05 -56.15 26.39
C GLY A 7 24.92 -54.70 25.99
N TYR A 8 25.64 -54.26 24.97
CA TYR A 8 25.53 -52.98 24.30
C TYR A 8 24.22 -52.95 23.49
N ARG A 9 23.20 -52.22 23.97
CA ARG A 9 22.01 -51.93 23.18
C ARG A 9 22.37 -50.87 22.13
N GLY A 10 22.49 -51.29 20.88
CA GLY A 10 22.63 -50.43 19.73
C GLY A 10 21.43 -49.49 19.61
N ARG A 11 21.66 -48.18 19.70
CA ARG A 11 20.68 -47.18 19.32
C ARG A 11 20.40 -47.31 17.81
N SER A 12 19.21 -47.76 17.46
CA SER A 12 18.73 -47.67 16.08
C SER A 12 18.68 -46.21 15.67
N ARG A 13 19.57 -45.79 14.80
CA ARG A 13 19.43 -44.53 14.06
C ARG A 13 18.22 -44.68 13.15
N SER A 14 17.11 -44.02 13.52
CA SER A 14 15.99 -43.86 12.59
C SER A 14 16.52 -43.04 11.39
N ARG A 15 16.68 -43.71 10.27
CA ARG A 15 16.87 -43.08 8.97
C ARG A 15 15.61 -42.26 8.70
N GLY A 16 15.68 -40.94 8.83
CA GLY A 16 14.67 -40.04 8.32
C GLY A 16 14.54 -40.25 6.81
N GLY A 17 13.65 -41.14 6.41
CA GLY A 17 13.38 -41.48 5.03
C GLY A 17 12.64 -40.31 4.36
N LEU A 18 12.73 -40.21 3.01
CA LEU A 18 11.99 -39.30 2.15
C LEU A 18 10.48 -39.22 2.47
N GLY A 19 9.90 -40.29 3.03
CA GLY A 19 8.48 -40.39 3.39
C GLY A 19 8.01 -39.34 4.41
N GLY A 20 8.89 -38.90 5.34
CA GLY A 20 8.55 -37.80 6.28
C GLY A 20 8.58 -36.42 5.68
N ARG A 21 9.16 -36.22 4.48
CA ARG A 21 9.27 -34.93 3.80
C ARG A 21 8.20 -34.73 2.71
N LEU A 22 7.54 -35.80 2.27
CA LEU A 22 6.48 -35.75 1.25
C LEU A 22 5.34 -34.79 1.58
N PRO A 23 4.79 -34.71 2.80
CA PRO A 23 3.73 -33.74 3.10
C PRO A 23 4.23 -32.28 3.05
N ILE A 24 5.48 -32.02 3.40
CA ILE A 24 6.07 -30.67 3.34
C ILE A 24 6.24 -30.25 1.88
N ILE A 25 6.76 -31.15 1.04
CA ILE A 25 6.89 -30.90 -0.41
C ILE A 25 5.51 -30.65 -1.03
N GLY A 26 4.50 -31.43 -0.65
CA GLY A 26 3.11 -31.25 -1.10
C GLY A 26 2.55 -29.88 -0.70
N LEU A 27 2.78 -29.44 0.53
CA LEU A 27 2.35 -28.12 1.01
C LEU A 27 3.07 -26.97 0.28
N VAL A 28 4.36 -27.10 0.00
CA VAL A 28 5.12 -26.10 -0.78
C VAL A 28 4.59 -26.03 -2.21
N ILE A 29 4.34 -27.16 -2.86
CA ILE A 29 3.78 -27.20 -4.22
C ILE A 29 2.37 -26.59 -4.24
N LEU A 30 1.52 -26.90 -3.26
CA LEU A 30 0.19 -26.32 -3.12
C LEU A 30 0.27 -24.81 -2.88
N GLY A 31 1.19 -24.35 -2.05
CA GLY A 31 1.42 -22.93 -1.80
C GLY A 31 1.91 -22.18 -3.05
N LEU A 32 2.83 -22.76 -3.81
CA LEU A 32 3.31 -22.22 -5.07
C LEU A 32 2.22 -22.22 -6.15
N ALA A 33 1.43 -23.27 -6.24
CA ALA A 33 0.28 -23.34 -7.15
C ALA A 33 -0.78 -22.30 -6.77
N PHE A 34 -1.12 -22.18 -5.48
CA PHE A 34 -2.03 -21.16 -4.98
C PHE A 34 -1.52 -19.75 -5.29
N TYR A 35 -0.24 -19.48 -5.02
CA TYR A 35 0.40 -18.21 -5.37
C TYR A 35 0.31 -17.93 -6.86
N TRP A 36 0.63 -18.91 -7.71
CA TRP A 36 0.58 -18.75 -9.15
C TRP A 36 -0.84 -18.48 -9.66
N PHE A 37 -1.84 -19.24 -9.20
CA PHE A 37 -3.25 -19.04 -9.56
C PHE A 37 -3.83 -17.72 -9.02
N SER A 38 -3.42 -17.32 -7.82
CA SER A 38 -3.91 -16.08 -7.19
C SER A 38 -3.29 -14.83 -7.81
N ASN A 39 -2.10 -14.94 -8.41
CA ASN A 39 -1.36 -13.84 -9.05
C ASN A 39 -1.76 -13.63 -10.52
N GLN A 40 -2.98 -14.03 -10.91
CA GLN A 40 -3.48 -13.89 -12.28
C GLN A 40 -4.43 -12.70 -12.45
N LYS A 41 -4.78 -12.00 -11.36
CA LYS A 41 -5.66 -10.83 -11.45
C LYS A 41 -4.86 -9.64 -11.97
N THR A 42 -5.28 -9.13 -13.12
CA THR A 42 -4.67 -7.93 -13.71
C THR A 42 -5.21 -6.70 -13.01
N GLY A 43 -4.33 -5.88 -12.45
CA GLY A 43 -4.67 -4.58 -11.87
C GLY A 43 -5.03 -3.54 -12.93
N ILE A 44 -5.44 -2.35 -12.49
CA ILE A 44 -5.84 -1.23 -13.36
C ILE A 44 -4.74 -0.80 -14.34
N THR A 45 -3.47 -1.00 -13.98
CA THR A 45 -2.29 -0.70 -14.83
C THR A 45 -1.84 -1.88 -15.68
N GLY A 46 -2.46 -3.05 -15.56
CA GLY A 46 -2.04 -4.28 -16.25
C GLY A 46 -1.06 -5.13 -15.44
N ARG A 47 -0.65 -4.72 -14.23
CA ARG A 47 0.21 -5.51 -13.35
C ARG A 47 -0.57 -6.69 -12.75
N ASN A 48 0.05 -7.86 -12.68
CA ASN A 48 -0.53 -9.00 -11.98
C ASN A 48 -0.50 -8.78 -10.46
N GLN A 49 -1.63 -9.04 -9.80
CA GLN A 49 -1.83 -8.82 -8.37
C GLN A 49 -2.35 -10.07 -7.69
N MET A 50 -1.89 -10.32 -6.47
CA MET A 50 -2.42 -11.39 -5.63
C MET A 50 -3.46 -10.81 -4.64
N ILE A 51 -4.74 -10.84 -5.02
CA ILE A 51 -5.83 -10.35 -4.18
C ILE A 51 -6.81 -11.49 -3.91
N THR A 52 -7.02 -11.82 -2.63
CA THR A 52 -7.88 -12.93 -2.17
C THR A 52 -9.20 -12.47 -1.57
N MET A 53 -9.44 -11.15 -1.49
CA MET A 53 -10.69 -10.59 -0.97
C MET A 53 -11.52 -9.93 -2.08
N SER A 54 -12.83 -9.82 -1.87
CA SER A 54 -13.72 -9.07 -2.76
C SER A 54 -13.55 -7.56 -2.55
N VAL A 55 -14.04 -6.76 -3.49
CA VAL A 55 -14.06 -5.28 -3.36
C VAL A 55 -14.96 -4.87 -2.20
N GLU A 56 -16.11 -5.53 -2.05
CA GLU A 56 -17.09 -5.25 -1.00
C GLU A 56 -16.51 -5.51 0.41
N ASP A 57 -15.75 -6.61 0.57
CA ASP A 57 -15.07 -6.90 1.84
C ASP A 57 -13.98 -5.88 2.15
N GLU A 58 -13.26 -5.44 1.12
CA GLU A 58 -12.20 -4.45 1.19
C GLU A 58 -12.75 -3.09 1.62
N VAL A 59 -13.82 -2.61 0.96
CA VAL A 59 -14.52 -1.36 1.31
C VAL A 59 -15.03 -1.42 2.75
N ARG A 60 -15.74 -2.48 3.12
CA ARG A 60 -16.25 -2.65 4.50
C ARG A 60 -15.13 -2.60 5.54
N LEU A 61 -13.98 -3.21 5.26
CA LEU A 61 -12.82 -3.16 6.16
C LEU A 61 -12.23 -1.75 6.24
N GLY A 62 -12.19 -1.04 5.11
CA GLY A 62 -11.79 0.36 5.04
C GLY A 62 -12.67 1.25 5.91
N ASP A 63 -14.00 1.16 5.76
CA ASP A 63 -14.98 1.91 6.57
C ASP A 63 -14.82 1.65 8.07
N GLN A 64 -14.68 0.38 8.46
CA GLN A 64 -14.50 0.02 9.88
C GLN A 64 -13.20 0.58 10.45
N SER A 65 -12.11 0.47 9.69
CA SER A 65 -10.79 0.97 10.09
C SER A 65 -10.80 2.50 10.18
N TYR A 66 -11.40 3.17 9.20
CA TYR A 66 -11.53 4.63 9.18
C TYR A 66 -12.33 5.15 10.37
N ALA A 67 -13.50 4.57 10.62
CA ALA A 67 -14.30 4.94 11.79
C ALA A 67 -13.56 4.72 13.12
N GLN A 68 -12.70 3.69 13.22
CA GLN A 68 -11.88 3.47 14.39
C GLN A 68 -10.78 4.54 14.53
N ILE A 69 -10.10 4.89 13.45
CA ILE A 69 -9.07 5.94 13.44
C ILE A 69 -9.69 7.28 13.85
N LEU A 70 -10.79 7.69 13.22
CA LEU A 70 -11.42 8.98 13.50
C LEU A 70 -11.89 9.11 14.97
N ARG A 71 -12.19 7.99 15.65
CA ARG A 71 -12.53 8.02 17.08
C ARG A 71 -11.32 8.21 17.99
N SER A 72 -10.13 7.84 17.54
CA SER A 72 -8.90 7.92 18.34
C SER A 72 -8.06 9.17 18.04
N GLU A 73 -8.34 9.83 16.93
CA GLU A 73 -7.59 10.97 16.44
C GLU A 73 -8.33 12.29 16.66
N ASN A 74 -7.59 13.40 16.69
CA ASN A 74 -8.15 14.73 16.77
C ASN A 74 -8.53 15.23 15.36
N VAL A 75 -9.73 14.84 14.91
CA VAL A 75 -10.27 15.30 13.62
C VAL A 75 -10.62 16.79 13.77
N LEU A 76 -10.22 17.63 12.82
CA LEU A 76 -10.53 19.06 12.84
C LEU A 76 -12.06 19.24 12.79
N CYS A 77 -12.62 19.69 11.74
CA CYS A 77 -14.05 19.93 11.63
C CYS A 77 -14.55 19.44 10.27
N ASP A 78 -15.85 19.33 10.12
CA ASP A 78 -16.44 19.09 8.81
C ASP A 78 -16.54 20.41 8.04
N ARG A 79 -16.45 20.33 6.72
CA ARG A 79 -16.57 21.49 5.81
C ARG A 79 -17.90 22.20 6.04
N GLY A 80 -17.81 23.50 6.27
CA GLY A 80 -18.99 24.32 6.52
C GLY A 80 -19.57 24.24 7.92
N ALA A 81 -18.94 23.51 8.85
CA ALA A 81 -19.39 23.48 10.25
C ALA A 81 -19.21 24.86 10.90
N THR A 82 -20.28 25.37 11.50
CA THR A 82 -20.28 26.70 12.14
C THR A 82 -19.39 26.79 13.37
N SER A 83 -19.05 25.67 13.98
CA SER A 83 -18.13 25.55 15.12
C SER A 83 -16.65 25.44 14.72
N CYS A 84 -16.36 25.40 13.41
CA CYS A 84 -14.99 25.26 12.92
C CYS A 84 -14.24 26.58 13.08
N PRO A 85 -13.04 26.62 13.71
CA PRO A 85 -12.17 27.76 13.66
C PRO A 85 -11.85 28.16 12.21
N ALA A 86 -11.76 29.47 11.92
CA ALA A 86 -11.65 29.95 10.54
C ALA A 86 -10.42 29.40 9.81
N ASP A 87 -9.27 29.33 10.48
CA ASP A 87 -8.02 28.76 9.97
C ASP A 87 -8.11 27.24 9.71
N ALA A 88 -8.73 26.51 10.62
CA ALA A 88 -8.99 25.08 10.44
C ALA A 88 -10.00 24.83 9.30
N GLY A 89 -11.04 25.66 9.20
CA GLY A 89 -12.04 25.58 8.12
C GLY A 89 -11.45 25.84 6.73
N GLU A 90 -10.49 26.72 6.60
CA GLU A 90 -9.78 26.96 5.34
C GLU A 90 -8.97 25.74 4.91
N ILE A 91 -8.21 25.13 5.83
CA ILE A 91 -7.43 23.92 5.58
C ILE A 91 -8.35 22.76 5.16
N VAL A 92 -9.42 22.51 5.91
CA VAL A 92 -10.40 21.46 5.62
C VAL A 92 -11.00 21.67 4.22
N ASN A 93 -11.47 22.88 3.93
CA ASN A 93 -12.06 23.21 2.64
C ASN A 93 -11.11 22.99 1.47
N VAL A 94 -9.83 23.36 1.60
CA VAL A 94 -8.82 23.16 0.56
C VAL A 94 -8.56 21.67 0.32
N ILE A 95 -8.42 20.87 1.39
CA ILE A 95 -8.12 19.43 1.28
C ILE A 95 -9.32 18.67 0.69
N GLU A 96 -10.55 18.98 1.14
CA GLU A 96 -11.75 18.34 0.60
C GLU A 96 -11.98 18.68 -0.87
N LEU A 97 -11.81 19.96 -1.28
CA LEU A 97 -11.91 20.34 -2.69
C LEU A 97 -10.90 19.62 -3.57
N ILE A 98 -9.63 19.56 -3.13
CA ILE A 98 -8.60 18.82 -3.89
C ILE A 98 -8.94 17.32 -3.94
N GLY A 99 -9.48 16.76 -2.87
CA GLY A 99 -9.91 15.38 -2.83
C GLY A 99 -11.04 15.08 -3.81
N GLU A 100 -12.06 15.96 -3.85
CA GLU A 100 -13.16 15.88 -4.81
C GLU A 100 -12.64 15.96 -6.26
N ASP A 101 -11.77 16.93 -6.58
CA ASP A 101 -11.17 17.08 -7.91
C ASP A 101 -10.38 15.82 -8.34
N ILE A 102 -9.63 15.21 -7.42
CA ILE A 102 -8.85 13.98 -7.69
C ILE A 102 -9.79 12.77 -7.84
N ALA A 103 -10.86 12.68 -7.04
CA ALA A 103 -11.85 11.61 -7.14
C ALA A 103 -12.60 11.67 -8.48
N ASP A 104 -13.02 12.87 -8.91
CA ASP A 104 -13.65 13.08 -10.20
C ASP A 104 -12.70 12.71 -11.35
N ALA A 105 -11.43 13.13 -11.26
CA ALA A 105 -10.41 12.76 -12.23
C ALA A 105 -10.17 11.23 -12.28
N ALA A 106 -10.32 10.53 -11.16
CA ALA A 106 -10.21 9.07 -11.10
C ALA A 106 -11.37 8.39 -11.83
N VAL A 107 -12.59 8.88 -11.65
CA VAL A 107 -13.78 8.37 -12.39
C VAL A 107 -13.60 8.57 -13.90
N ASP A 108 -13.22 9.78 -14.32
CA ASP A 108 -12.96 10.09 -15.73
C ASP A 108 -11.87 9.18 -16.32
N TRP A 109 -10.79 9.00 -15.59
CA TRP A 109 -9.68 8.15 -16.03
C TRP A 109 -10.09 6.69 -16.20
N GLU A 110 -10.82 6.11 -15.24
CA GLU A 110 -11.31 4.74 -15.33
C GLU A 110 -12.29 4.57 -16.51
N GLN A 111 -13.13 5.58 -16.79
CA GLN A 111 -14.02 5.56 -17.96
C GLN A 111 -13.23 5.53 -19.28
N ASP A 112 -12.16 6.32 -19.39
CA ASP A 112 -11.26 6.27 -20.55
C ASP A 112 -10.61 4.90 -20.69
N LEU A 113 -10.12 4.29 -19.58
CA LEU A 113 -9.55 2.93 -19.61
C LEU A 113 -10.55 1.88 -20.07
N VAL A 114 -11.83 2.01 -19.71
CA VAL A 114 -12.91 1.15 -20.21
C VAL A 114 -13.15 1.38 -21.69
N ALA A 115 -13.21 2.64 -22.13
CA ALA A 115 -13.41 2.99 -23.54
C ALA A 115 -12.27 2.49 -24.45
N GLU A 116 -11.04 2.49 -23.92
CA GLU A 116 -9.84 1.94 -24.58
C GLU A 116 -9.77 0.40 -24.51
N GLY A 117 -10.67 -0.26 -23.80
CA GLY A 117 -10.67 -1.72 -23.61
C GLY A 117 -9.54 -2.23 -22.72
N ARG A 118 -8.90 -1.37 -21.91
CA ARG A 118 -7.79 -1.72 -21.00
C ARG A 118 -8.28 -2.36 -19.72
N ILE A 119 -9.47 -1.96 -19.25
CA ILE A 119 -10.15 -2.60 -18.13
C ILE A 119 -11.61 -2.88 -18.52
N PRO A 120 -12.25 -3.92 -17.95
CA PRO A 120 -13.67 -4.14 -18.15
C PRO A 120 -14.51 -3.14 -17.36
N SER A 121 -15.72 -2.81 -17.82
CA SER A 121 -16.62 -1.85 -17.14
C SER A 121 -16.98 -2.24 -15.69
N TRP A 122 -16.97 -3.52 -15.36
CA TRP A 122 -17.17 -3.98 -13.98
C TRP A 122 -15.91 -3.81 -13.10
N GLY A 123 -14.77 -3.49 -13.71
CA GLY A 123 -13.47 -3.31 -13.05
C GLY A 123 -13.23 -1.91 -12.51
N THR A 124 -14.10 -0.94 -12.78
CA THR A 124 -14.01 0.41 -12.21
C THR A 124 -14.24 0.39 -10.71
N LEU A 125 -13.54 1.24 -9.98
CA LEU A 125 -13.60 1.36 -8.52
C LEU A 125 -13.95 2.77 -8.08
N ALA A 126 -13.48 3.80 -8.77
CA ALA A 126 -13.62 5.19 -8.37
C ALA A 126 -15.07 5.63 -8.21
N ASP A 127 -15.96 5.14 -9.08
CA ASP A 127 -17.41 5.39 -9.05
C ASP A 127 -18.16 4.60 -7.97
N LYS A 128 -17.52 3.57 -7.40
CA LYS A 128 -18.08 2.71 -6.34
C LYS A 128 -17.62 3.11 -4.94
N PHE A 129 -16.61 3.96 -4.86
CA PHE A 129 -16.09 4.42 -3.59
C PHE A 129 -16.96 5.54 -3.03
N ASP A 130 -17.23 5.49 -1.75
CA ASP A 130 -17.85 6.56 -0.99
C ASP A 130 -16.75 7.48 -0.46
N TRP A 131 -16.34 8.45 -1.31
CA TRP A 131 -15.23 9.34 -1.03
C TRP A 131 -15.50 10.22 0.18
N GLU A 132 -14.59 10.17 1.13
CA GLU A 132 -14.63 10.96 2.34
C GLU A 132 -13.23 11.46 2.68
N PHE A 133 -13.10 12.76 2.94
CA PHE A 133 -11.83 13.42 3.21
C PHE A 133 -11.88 14.06 4.60
N LYS A 134 -10.96 13.69 5.48
CA LYS A 134 -10.86 14.27 6.82
C LYS A 134 -9.46 14.79 7.10
N VAL A 135 -9.39 15.83 7.92
CA VAL A 135 -8.14 16.41 8.36
C VAL A 135 -7.94 16.12 9.85
N ILE A 136 -6.80 15.52 10.15
CA ILE A 136 -6.41 15.14 11.52
C ILE A 136 -5.36 16.13 12.00
N GLN A 137 -5.61 16.77 13.14
CA GLN A 137 -4.64 17.66 13.77
C GLN A 137 -3.55 16.84 14.44
N SER A 138 -2.36 16.82 13.87
CA SER A 138 -1.21 16.10 14.38
C SER A 138 0.07 16.68 13.78
N ASP A 139 1.14 16.69 14.55
CA ASP A 139 2.48 17.09 14.08
C ASP A 139 3.16 16.00 13.23
N THR A 140 2.57 14.81 13.16
CA THR A 140 3.10 13.70 12.35
C THR A 140 2.89 13.99 10.87
N PRO A 141 3.95 14.02 10.03
CA PRO A 141 3.79 14.16 8.58
C PRO A 141 3.26 12.86 7.99
N ASN A 142 1.95 12.80 7.75
CA ASN A 142 1.28 11.60 7.23
C ASN A 142 0.03 11.94 6.42
N ALA A 143 -0.34 11.06 5.51
CA ALA A 143 -1.62 10.98 4.84
C ALA A 143 -1.88 9.52 4.47
N PHE A 144 -3.13 9.12 4.28
CA PHE A 144 -3.46 7.78 3.79
C PHE A 144 -4.82 7.77 3.09
N CYS A 145 -5.01 6.80 2.20
CA CYS A 145 -6.31 6.43 1.66
C CYS A 145 -6.58 4.96 1.95
N LEU A 146 -7.65 4.69 2.69
CA LEU A 146 -8.15 3.33 2.91
C LEU A 146 -9.10 2.91 1.78
N PRO A 147 -9.28 1.61 1.57
CA PRO A 147 -10.25 1.10 0.61
C PRO A 147 -11.64 1.72 0.80
N GLY A 148 -12.34 1.94 -0.29
CA GLY A 148 -13.63 2.61 -0.26
C GLY A 148 -13.58 4.13 -0.35
N GLY A 149 -12.37 4.71 -0.56
CA GLY A 149 -12.21 6.16 -0.75
C GLY A 149 -12.15 6.96 0.56
N LYS A 150 -11.74 6.33 1.66
CA LYS A 150 -11.63 6.98 2.98
C LYS A 150 -10.24 7.59 3.16
N VAL A 151 -10.14 8.89 3.02
CA VAL A 151 -8.88 9.64 3.01
C VAL A 151 -8.71 10.46 4.28
N ALA A 152 -7.51 10.44 4.85
CA ALA A 152 -7.14 11.34 5.94
C ALA A 152 -5.80 12.02 5.67
N PHE A 153 -5.75 13.31 5.97
CA PHE A 153 -4.56 14.15 5.93
C PHE A 153 -4.22 14.63 7.32
N TYR A 154 -2.98 14.44 7.73
CA TYR A 154 -2.47 14.97 8.99
C TYR A 154 -1.90 16.38 8.75
N THR A 155 -2.19 17.32 9.65
CA THR A 155 -1.70 18.71 9.50
C THR A 155 -0.17 18.79 9.43
N GLY A 156 0.53 17.83 10.01
CA GLY A 156 2.00 17.75 9.99
C GLY A 156 2.62 17.57 8.61
N ILE A 157 1.85 17.14 7.59
CA ILE A 157 2.35 17.01 6.21
C ILE A 157 2.28 18.33 5.43
N LEU A 158 1.44 19.27 5.86
CA LEU A 158 1.19 20.52 5.15
C LEU A 158 2.43 21.40 4.94
N PRO A 159 3.37 21.52 5.91
CA PRO A 159 4.62 22.24 5.67
C PRO A 159 5.47 21.67 4.54
N THR A 160 5.36 20.36 4.28
CA THR A 160 6.06 19.69 3.17
C THR A 160 5.30 19.82 1.88
N ALA A 161 3.98 19.74 1.90
CA ALA A 161 3.12 19.97 0.74
C ALA A 161 3.25 21.43 0.22
N GLN A 162 3.37 22.42 1.10
CA GLN A 162 3.56 23.86 0.88
C GLN A 162 2.40 24.56 0.16
N ASN A 163 1.80 23.94 -0.85
CA ASN A 163 0.78 24.55 -1.70
C ASN A 163 -0.25 23.53 -2.16
N ARG A 164 -1.29 23.98 -2.89
CA ARG A 164 -2.37 23.14 -3.41
C ARG A 164 -1.85 22.00 -4.32
N ASN A 165 -0.86 22.29 -5.17
CA ASN A 165 -0.30 21.27 -6.06
C ASN A 165 0.41 20.17 -5.27
N GLY A 166 1.15 20.55 -4.21
CA GLY A 166 1.78 19.55 -3.32
C GLY A 166 0.76 18.69 -2.56
N ILE A 167 -0.36 19.28 -2.11
CA ILE A 167 -1.47 18.51 -1.54
C ILE A 167 -2.05 17.56 -2.59
N ALA A 168 -2.25 18.02 -3.83
CA ALA A 168 -2.78 17.22 -4.92
C ALA A 168 -1.83 16.05 -5.30
N VAL A 169 -0.51 16.25 -5.23
CA VAL A 169 0.47 15.16 -5.44
C VAL A 169 0.30 14.08 -4.38
N ILE A 170 0.21 14.45 -3.10
CA ILE A 170 0.01 13.49 -2.00
C ILE A 170 -1.35 12.80 -2.16
N MET A 171 -2.43 13.56 -2.38
CA MET A 171 -3.78 13.06 -2.56
C MET A 171 -3.86 12.05 -3.71
N GLY A 172 -3.31 12.40 -4.87
CA GLY A 172 -3.28 11.54 -6.05
C GLY A 172 -2.51 10.25 -5.79
N HIS A 173 -1.39 10.32 -5.08
CA HIS A 173 -0.60 9.15 -4.70
C HIS A 173 -1.39 8.21 -3.78
N GLU A 174 -2.04 8.73 -2.74
CA GLU A 174 -2.85 7.94 -1.81
C GLU A 174 -4.07 7.31 -2.49
N VAL A 175 -4.77 8.09 -3.33
CA VAL A 175 -5.87 7.59 -4.18
C VAL A 175 -5.36 6.52 -5.16
N GLY A 176 -4.17 6.70 -5.72
CA GLY A 176 -3.49 5.70 -6.55
C GLY A 176 -3.30 4.35 -5.86
N HIS A 177 -2.91 4.37 -4.58
CA HIS A 177 -2.83 3.14 -3.77
C HIS A 177 -4.19 2.44 -3.61
N ALA A 178 -5.27 3.20 -3.42
CA ALA A 178 -6.61 2.66 -3.27
C ALA A 178 -7.13 2.06 -4.58
N LEU A 179 -7.00 2.76 -5.72
CA LEU A 179 -7.42 2.30 -7.04
C LEU A 179 -6.62 1.08 -7.52
N ALA A 180 -5.31 1.06 -7.26
CA ALA A 180 -4.45 -0.09 -7.53
C ALA A 180 -4.62 -1.24 -6.50
N ARG A 181 -5.47 -1.06 -5.47
CA ARG A 181 -5.79 -2.07 -4.45
C ARG A 181 -4.56 -2.60 -3.71
N HIS A 182 -3.54 -1.75 -3.51
CA HIS A 182 -2.29 -2.15 -2.87
C HIS A 182 -2.48 -2.63 -1.43
N GLY A 183 -3.44 -2.05 -0.70
CA GLY A 183 -3.81 -2.49 0.64
C GLY A 183 -4.36 -3.92 0.66
N ALA A 184 -5.27 -4.25 -0.27
CA ALA A 184 -5.84 -5.59 -0.40
C ALA A 184 -4.80 -6.63 -0.82
N GLU A 185 -3.91 -6.26 -1.74
CA GLU A 185 -2.80 -7.12 -2.15
C GLU A 185 -1.88 -7.43 -0.96
N ARG A 186 -1.48 -6.42 -0.19
CA ARG A 186 -0.65 -6.57 1.00
C ARG A 186 -1.32 -7.44 2.06
N MET A 187 -2.61 -7.22 2.35
CA MET A 187 -3.37 -8.06 3.29
C MET A 187 -3.46 -9.51 2.82
N SER A 188 -3.65 -9.73 1.52
CA SER A 188 -3.70 -11.07 0.92
C SER A 188 -2.35 -11.78 1.05
N GLN A 189 -1.25 -11.10 0.79
CA GLN A 189 0.11 -11.61 0.98
C GLN A 189 0.36 -11.97 2.46
N GLN A 190 -0.01 -11.10 3.40
CA GLN A 190 0.12 -11.37 4.84
C GLN A 190 -0.68 -12.61 5.26
N LYS A 191 -1.91 -12.77 4.76
CA LYS A 191 -2.74 -13.94 5.04
C LYS A 191 -2.10 -15.22 4.54
N VAL A 192 -1.54 -15.24 3.34
CA VAL A 192 -0.82 -16.40 2.78
C VAL A 192 0.40 -16.71 3.63
N MET A 193 1.15 -15.72 4.08
CA MET A 193 2.30 -15.91 4.95
C MET A 193 1.91 -16.47 6.32
N GLN A 194 0.83 -15.99 6.92
CA GLN A 194 0.33 -16.56 8.19
C GLN A 194 -0.06 -18.02 8.03
N LEU A 195 -0.76 -18.40 6.96
CA LEU A 195 -1.09 -19.78 6.66
C LEU A 195 0.17 -20.63 6.45
N GLY A 196 1.18 -20.10 5.77
CA GLY A 196 2.48 -20.72 5.62
C GLY A 196 3.18 -20.96 6.96
N GLN A 197 3.15 -20.01 7.88
CA GLN A 197 3.70 -20.16 9.24
C GLN A 197 3.02 -21.32 10.01
N VAL A 198 1.69 -21.35 9.96
CA VAL A 198 0.92 -22.43 10.61
C VAL A 198 1.27 -23.79 10.00
N ALA A 199 1.36 -23.89 8.67
CA ALA A 199 1.71 -25.13 7.99
C ALA A 199 3.13 -25.62 8.33
N VAL A 200 4.11 -24.69 8.33
CA VAL A 200 5.50 -24.99 8.73
C VAL A 200 5.54 -25.43 10.20
N GLY A 201 4.87 -24.73 11.11
CA GLY A 201 4.79 -25.10 12.53
C GLY A 201 4.20 -26.48 12.74
N ALA A 202 3.09 -26.80 12.07
CA ALA A 202 2.45 -28.10 12.14
C ALA A 202 3.35 -29.24 11.60
N SER A 203 4.07 -28.99 10.49
CA SER A 203 4.97 -29.97 9.89
C SER A 203 6.19 -30.30 10.77
N MET A 204 6.51 -29.38 11.70
CA MET A 204 7.67 -29.52 12.61
C MET A 204 7.32 -30.02 14.01
N SER A 205 6.07 -30.45 14.26
CA SER A 205 5.58 -30.87 15.56
C SER A 205 6.37 -32.07 16.17
N GLY A 206 7.11 -32.82 15.36
CA GLY A 206 7.99 -33.92 15.80
C GLY A 206 9.48 -33.56 15.86
N SER A 207 9.88 -32.35 15.57
CA SER A 207 11.28 -31.89 15.57
C SER A 207 11.70 -31.40 16.96
N ASP A 208 13.01 -31.38 17.23
CA ASP A 208 13.54 -30.79 18.46
C ASP A 208 13.33 -29.25 18.47
N ALA A 209 13.28 -28.66 19.67
CA ALA A 209 12.99 -27.24 19.86
C ALA A 209 14.05 -26.31 19.22
N GLY A 210 15.27 -26.77 18.99
CA GLY A 210 16.33 -26.01 18.30
C GLY A 210 16.04 -25.88 16.80
N THR A 211 15.73 -27.00 16.17
CA THR A 211 15.34 -27.10 14.76
C THR A 211 14.07 -26.28 14.50
N GLN A 212 13.05 -26.43 15.37
CA GLN A 212 11.81 -25.62 15.24
C GLN A 212 12.10 -24.10 15.28
N ARG A 213 12.88 -23.62 16.25
CA ARG A 213 13.25 -22.21 16.37
C ARG A 213 14.03 -21.70 15.16
N MET A 214 14.98 -22.50 14.66
CA MET A 214 15.79 -22.13 13.50
C MET A 214 14.93 -21.99 12.23
N VAL A 215 14.06 -22.95 11.96
CA VAL A 215 13.20 -22.93 10.76
C VAL A 215 12.14 -21.84 10.87
N MET A 216 11.48 -21.67 12.03
CA MET A 216 10.51 -20.60 12.25
C MET A 216 11.15 -19.22 12.21
N GLY A 217 12.38 -19.08 12.71
CA GLY A 217 13.17 -17.85 12.60
C GLY A 217 13.53 -17.51 11.16
N ALA A 218 13.99 -18.48 10.39
CA ALA A 218 14.30 -18.29 8.96
C ALA A 218 13.05 -17.96 8.14
N PHE A 219 11.92 -18.63 8.43
CA PHE A 219 10.65 -18.33 7.81
C PHE A 219 10.15 -16.93 8.20
N GLY A 220 10.22 -16.56 9.48
CA GLY A 220 9.82 -15.25 10.00
C GLY A 220 10.64 -14.10 9.41
N MET A 221 11.96 -14.26 9.29
CA MET A 221 12.83 -13.28 8.62
C MET A 221 12.51 -13.17 7.14
N GLY A 222 12.32 -14.28 6.44
CA GLY A 222 11.92 -14.28 5.03
C GLY A 222 10.55 -13.62 4.82
N ALA A 223 9.62 -13.86 5.74
CA ALA A 223 8.30 -13.24 5.74
C ALA A 223 8.36 -11.73 6.01
N GLN A 224 9.15 -11.28 6.99
CA GLN A 224 9.35 -9.86 7.28
C GLN A 224 9.96 -9.12 6.08
N VAL A 225 11.00 -9.68 5.49
CA VAL A 225 11.71 -9.04 4.37
C VAL A 225 10.89 -9.07 3.07
N GLY A 226 10.12 -10.14 2.84
CA GLY A 226 9.40 -10.32 1.56
C GLY A 226 7.97 -9.80 1.53
N VAL A 227 7.31 -9.63 2.69
CA VAL A 227 5.86 -9.38 2.76
C VAL A 227 5.46 -8.23 3.69
N LEU A 228 6.21 -8.00 4.77
CA LEU A 228 5.90 -6.98 5.77
C LEU A 228 6.69 -5.68 5.57
N LEU A 229 7.59 -5.64 4.59
CA LEU A 229 8.23 -4.38 4.19
C LEU A 229 7.18 -3.37 3.71
N PRO A 230 7.49 -2.08 3.79
CA PRO A 230 6.72 -1.01 3.19
C PRO A 230 6.25 -1.41 1.80
N PHE A 231 5.23 -0.76 1.26
CA PHE A 231 4.79 -1.02 -0.11
C PHE A 231 5.99 -1.26 -1.02
N SER A 232 5.93 -2.32 -1.81
CA SER A 232 7.06 -2.65 -2.69
C SER A 232 7.35 -1.46 -3.62
N ARG A 233 8.59 -1.34 -4.09
CA ARG A 233 8.93 -0.28 -5.06
C ARG A 233 8.00 -0.25 -6.28
N SER A 234 7.48 -1.40 -6.67
CA SER A 234 6.50 -1.48 -7.76
C SER A 234 5.14 -0.88 -7.38
N HIS A 235 4.69 -1.03 -6.13
CA HIS A 235 3.47 -0.38 -5.65
C HIS A 235 3.62 1.14 -5.59
N GLU A 236 4.78 1.62 -5.10
CA GLU A 236 5.06 3.04 -5.06
C GLU A 236 5.10 3.66 -6.47
N SER A 237 5.83 3.03 -7.39
CA SER A 237 5.91 3.49 -8.77
C SER A 237 4.54 3.45 -9.47
N GLU A 238 3.71 2.44 -9.18
CA GLU A 238 2.34 2.34 -9.70
C GLU A 238 1.46 3.46 -9.13
N ALA A 239 1.48 3.70 -7.83
CA ALA A 239 0.74 4.78 -7.18
C ALA A 239 1.20 6.16 -7.65
N ASP A 240 2.50 6.35 -7.86
CA ASP A 240 3.07 7.59 -8.41
C ASP A 240 2.55 7.89 -9.82
N MET A 241 2.53 6.91 -10.70
CA MET A 241 2.05 7.11 -12.07
C MET A 241 0.55 7.34 -12.12
N ILE A 242 -0.23 6.61 -11.34
CA ILE A 242 -1.67 6.87 -11.20
C ILE A 242 -1.89 8.27 -10.62
N GLY A 243 -1.23 8.61 -9.52
CA GLY A 243 -1.36 9.91 -8.88
C GLY A 243 -1.00 11.07 -9.80
N LEU A 244 0.07 10.94 -10.59
CA LEU A 244 0.47 11.94 -11.58
C LEU A 244 -0.56 12.10 -12.70
N GLU A 245 -1.16 11.00 -13.15
CA GLU A 245 -2.27 11.01 -14.11
C GLU A 245 -3.47 11.78 -13.54
N LEU A 246 -3.89 11.45 -12.31
CA LEU A 246 -5.07 12.05 -11.68
C LEU A 246 -4.91 13.55 -11.43
N LEU A 247 -3.79 13.96 -10.81
CA LEU A 247 -3.56 15.37 -10.52
C LEU A 247 -3.45 16.20 -11.81
N THR A 248 -2.87 15.66 -12.88
CA THR A 248 -2.78 16.32 -14.17
C THR A 248 -4.16 16.47 -14.81
N ARG A 249 -5.01 15.46 -14.71
CA ARG A 249 -6.41 15.49 -15.18
C ARG A 249 -7.25 16.50 -14.39
N ALA A 250 -6.99 16.63 -13.11
CA ALA A 250 -7.61 17.61 -12.22
C ALA A 250 -7.02 19.05 -12.35
N CYS A 251 -6.14 19.27 -13.32
CA CYS A 251 -5.52 20.57 -13.59
C CYS A 251 -4.64 21.11 -12.45
N TYR A 252 -4.02 20.22 -11.67
CA TYR A 252 -2.92 20.57 -10.76
C TYR A 252 -1.58 20.44 -11.49
N ASP A 253 -0.63 21.35 -11.20
CA ASP A 253 0.67 21.42 -11.87
C ASP A 253 1.50 20.14 -11.62
N PRO A 254 1.72 19.28 -12.63
CA PRO A 254 2.45 18.02 -12.45
C PRO A 254 3.92 18.23 -12.07
N ARG A 255 4.50 19.40 -12.38
CA ARG A 255 5.89 19.75 -12.05
C ARG A 255 6.15 19.79 -10.54
N GLU A 256 5.10 19.86 -9.73
CA GLU A 256 5.19 19.83 -8.27
C GLU A 256 5.57 18.44 -7.73
N ALA A 257 5.28 17.34 -8.46
CA ALA A 257 5.54 15.99 -7.99
C ALA A 257 7.02 15.74 -7.67
N PRO A 258 8.01 15.97 -8.56
CA PRO A 258 9.42 15.79 -8.20
C PRO A 258 9.87 16.75 -7.09
N GLU A 259 9.33 17.98 -7.01
CA GLU A 259 9.69 18.95 -5.98
C GLU A 259 9.21 18.50 -4.58
N LEU A 260 7.98 17.99 -4.49
CA LEU A 260 7.45 17.42 -3.26
C LEU A 260 8.35 16.29 -2.74
N TRP A 261 8.74 15.35 -3.60
CA TRP A 261 9.56 14.22 -3.18
C TRP A 261 10.98 14.61 -2.79
N ARG A 262 11.55 15.67 -3.39
CA ARG A 262 12.80 16.26 -2.89
C ARG A 262 12.65 16.86 -1.50
N ARG A 263 11.52 17.53 -1.21
CA ARG A 263 11.25 18.03 0.15
C ARG A 263 11.03 16.89 1.14
N MET A 264 10.33 15.82 0.71
CA MET A 264 10.18 14.61 1.53
C MET A 264 11.53 13.97 1.89
N ALA A 265 12.47 13.92 0.93
CA ALA A 265 13.81 13.39 1.18
C ALA A 265 14.55 14.16 2.29
N GLN A 266 14.36 15.49 2.36
CA GLN A 266 14.98 16.34 3.39
C GLN A 266 14.44 16.06 4.80
N LEU A 267 13.18 15.58 4.93
CA LEU A 267 12.62 15.18 6.23
C LEU A 267 13.29 13.93 6.80
N GLY A 268 13.81 13.04 5.94
CA GLY A 268 14.45 11.78 6.33
C GLY A 268 15.82 11.94 7.02
N GLY A 269 16.41 13.13 7.03
CA GLY A 269 17.74 13.40 7.64
C GLY A 269 17.76 13.52 9.17
N GLY A 270 16.60 13.37 9.86
CA GLY A 270 16.49 13.46 11.31
C GLY A 270 16.66 12.13 12.04
N GLN A 271 16.71 12.18 13.40
CA GLN A 271 16.84 10.99 14.24
C GLN A 271 15.63 10.03 14.20
N ARG A 272 14.46 10.47 13.73
CA ARG A 272 13.27 9.65 13.47
C ARG A 272 12.83 9.85 12.05
N GLN A 273 12.78 8.77 11.30
CA GLN A 273 12.21 8.79 9.97
C GLN A 273 10.71 9.09 10.06
N PRO A 274 10.17 10.07 9.30
CA PRO A 274 8.74 10.35 9.26
C PRO A 274 7.94 9.10 8.90
N GLU A 275 6.73 8.97 9.44
CA GLU A 275 5.87 7.81 9.22
C GLU A 275 5.61 7.59 7.72
N MET A 276 5.35 8.66 6.98
CA MET A 276 5.15 8.59 5.53
C MET A 276 6.37 8.04 4.78
N LEU A 277 7.60 8.39 5.18
CA LEU A 277 8.82 7.81 4.57
C LEU A 277 9.07 6.36 4.98
N SER A 278 8.53 5.92 6.12
CA SER A 278 8.61 4.52 6.54
C SER A 278 7.65 3.62 5.76
N THR A 279 6.52 4.16 5.33
CA THR A 279 5.52 3.47 4.50
C THR A 279 5.79 3.65 3.00
N HIS A 280 6.35 4.80 2.59
CA HIS A 280 6.63 5.19 1.20
C HIS A 280 8.12 5.51 1.00
N PRO A 281 8.97 4.48 0.80
CA PRO A 281 10.42 4.63 0.74
C PRO A 281 10.93 5.27 -0.55
N ASP A 282 12.24 5.56 -0.55
CA ASP A 282 13.02 5.98 -1.73
C ASP A 282 12.59 7.32 -2.37
N PRO A 283 12.38 8.42 -1.61
CA PRO A 283 11.87 9.67 -2.15
C PRO A 283 12.75 10.31 -3.24
N GLU A 284 14.08 10.14 -3.18
CA GLU A 284 15.00 10.64 -4.18
C GLU A 284 14.87 9.89 -5.53
N ALA A 285 14.73 8.55 -5.47
CA ALA A 285 14.52 7.75 -6.67
C ALA A 285 13.18 8.10 -7.33
N ARG A 286 12.14 8.33 -6.54
CA ARG A 286 10.81 8.73 -7.02
C ARG A 286 10.84 10.09 -7.69
N ALA A 287 11.52 11.09 -7.12
CA ALA A 287 11.71 12.40 -7.75
C ALA A 287 12.37 12.27 -9.13
N ALA A 288 13.42 11.42 -9.26
CA ALA A 288 14.08 11.18 -10.53
C ALA A 288 13.20 10.44 -11.54
N ASP A 289 12.32 9.54 -11.09
CA ASP A 289 11.39 8.83 -11.98
C ASP A 289 10.30 9.76 -12.51
N PHE A 290 9.77 10.68 -11.70
CA PHE A 290 8.86 11.74 -12.15
C PHE A 290 9.48 12.62 -13.26
N GLU A 291 10.75 12.99 -13.12
CA GLU A 291 11.43 13.82 -14.13
C GLU A 291 11.46 13.16 -15.51
N LYS A 292 11.64 11.84 -15.57
CA LYS A 292 11.69 11.09 -16.84
C LYS A 292 10.37 11.15 -17.62
N VAL A 293 9.25 11.16 -16.90
CA VAL A 293 7.90 11.14 -17.50
C VAL A 293 7.29 12.53 -17.63
N MET A 294 7.88 13.54 -17.00
CA MET A 294 7.34 14.90 -16.91
C MET A 294 6.98 15.53 -18.26
N PRO A 295 7.76 15.37 -19.35
CA PRO A 295 7.39 15.95 -20.63
C PRO A 295 6.01 15.50 -21.13
N HIS A 296 5.64 14.24 -20.90
CA HIS A 296 4.33 13.72 -21.27
C HIS A 296 3.20 14.37 -20.47
N TYR A 297 3.38 14.53 -19.16
CA TYR A 297 2.33 15.11 -18.30
C TYR A 297 2.20 16.64 -18.46
N ILE A 298 3.27 17.32 -18.82
CA ILE A 298 3.21 18.75 -19.21
C ILE A 298 2.34 18.89 -20.47
N GLU A 299 2.60 18.09 -21.51
CA GLU A 299 1.80 18.11 -22.75
C GLU A 299 0.33 17.77 -22.48
N MET A 300 0.06 16.78 -21.63
CA MET A 300 -1.28 16.38 -21.22
C MET A 300 -1.99 17.51 -20.48
N TYR A 301 -1.32 18.16 -19.54
CA TYR A 301 -1.84 19.32 -18.81
C TYR A 301 -2.21 20.45 -19.76
N GLU A 302 -1.28 20.84 -20.65
CA GLU A 302 -1.48 21.95 -21.59
C GLU A 302 -2.65 21.71 -22.54
N ARG A 303 -2.86 20.47 -22.97
CA ARG A 303 -4.00 20.10 -23.82
C ARG A 303 -5.35 20.20 -23.09
N LYS A 304 -5.40 19.83 -21.81
CA LYS A 304 -6.67 19.77 -21.04
C LYS A 304 -6.95 21.09 -20.32
N CYS A 305 -5.93 21.70 -19.73
CA CYS A 305 -6.08 22.77 -18.74
C CYS A 305 -5.58 24.13 -19.24
N GLY A 306 -4.92 24.16 -20.40
CA GLY A 306 -4.27 25.37 -20.93
C GLY A 306 -2.82 25.52 -20.48
N PRO A 307 -2.16 26.63 -20.80
CA PRO A 307 -0.74 26.80 -20.53
C PRO A 307 -0.43 26.71 -19.03
N LEU A 308 0.67 26.03 -18.69
CA LEU A 308 1.14 25.95 -17.32
C LEU A 308 1.45 27.35 -16.75
N PRO A 309 1.13 27.61 -15.48
CA PRO A 309 1.48 28.87 -14.84
C PRO A 309 2.99 29.10 -14.82
N ALA A 310 3.40 30.36 -14.87
CA ALA A 310 4.79 30.73 -14.63
C ALA A 310 5.18 30.30 -13.20
N ARG A 311 6.39 29.74 -13.05
CA ARG A 311 6.95 29.39 -11.74
C ARG A 311 7.53 30.60 -11.05
#